data_897d523696717240ec668f7007203499
#
_entry.id   897d523696717240ec668f7007203499
#
_cell.length_a   1.000
_cell.length_b   1.000
_cell.length_c   1.000
_cell.angle_alpha   90.00
_cell.angle_beta   90.00
_cell.angle_gamma   90.00
#
_symmetry.space_group_name_H-M   'P 1'
#
loop_
_entity.id
_entity.type
_entity.pdbx_description
1 polymer ?
#
loop_
_entity_poly.entity_id
_entity_poly.type
_entity_poly.pdbx_seq_one_letter_code
_entity_poly.pdbx_strand_id
1 'polypeptide(L)'
;MTKGRVEAFSDGVFAVIITFLVFNIKVPPSADLAALLPLVPLFLSYVLSFLYVGIYWNNHHHLFQAADHVSGKVLWANLHLLFWLSLAPFVTAWMGQNHFSSLPVAVYGCILLFAGIAYFILTQALVSHHGKDSKLAMSIGRDRKGQLSIVIYLVAISLALALIHI
;
A
#
# COMPACT_ATOMS: atom_id res chain seq x y z
N MET A 1 17.17 3.23 -18.41
CA MET A 1 17.34 3.33 -16.95
C MET A 1 17.65 1.94 -16.43
N THR A 2 18.61 1.79 -15.52
CA THR A 2 18.95 0.47 -14.98
C THR A 2 17.93 0.01 -13.94
N LYS A 3 17.70 -1.30 -13.82
CA LYS A 3 16.83 -1.91 -12.80
C LYS A 3 17.15 -1.40 -11.40
N GLY A 4 18.42 -1.43 -11.00
CA GLY A 4 18.84 -1.00 -9.67
C GLY A 4 18.50 0.47 -9.33
N ARG A 5 18.43 1.38 -10.32
CA ARG A 5 17.97 2.75 -10.07
C ARG A 5 16.47 2.82 -9.78
N VAL A 6 15.67 1.95 -10.39
CA VAL A 6 14.22 1.88 -10.12
C VAL A 6 13.98 1.32 -8.73
N GLU A 7 14.70 0.26 -8.36
CA GLU A 7 14.67 -0.32 -7.02
C GLU A 7 15.04 0.71 -5.97
N ALA A 8 16.21 1.36 -6.10
CA ALA A 8 16.68 2.36 -5.15
C ALA A 8 15.71 3.56 -5.00
N PHE A 9 15.14 4.04 -6.12
CA PHE A 9 14.13 5.09 -6.08
C PHE A 9 12.87 4.63 -5.33
N SER A 10 12.37 3.43 -5.64
CA SER A 10 11.18 2.88 -5.00
C SER A 10 11.41 2.65 -3.51
N ASP A 11 12.54 2.09 -3.11
CA ASP A 11 12.92 1.89 -1.70
C ASP A 11 12.96 3.22 -0.94
N GLY A 12 13.51 4.27 -1.57
CA GLY A 12 13.47 5.63 -1.03
C GLY A 12 12.05 6.13 -0.80
N VAL A 13 11.14 5.92 -1.75
CA VAL A 13 9.72 6.31 -1.61
C VAL A 13 9.04 5.51 -0.51
N PHE A 14 9.24 4.20 -0.44
CA PHE A 14 8.70 3.36 0.65
C PHE A 14 9.19 3.83 2.02
N ALA A 15 10.49 4.12 2.16
CA ALA A 15 11.06 4.62 3.41
C ALA A 15 10.41 5.95 3.83
N VAL A 16 10.22 6.87 2.90
CA VAL A 16 9.54 8.15 3.14
C VAL A 16 8.08 7.93 3.56
N ILE A 17 7.34 7.08 2.86
CA ILE A 17 5.94 6.76 3.21
C ILE A 17 5.86 6.25 4.66
N ILE A 18 6.69 5.27 5.02
CA ILE A 18 6.73 4.69 6.37
C ILE A 18 7.05 5.76 7.42
N THR A 19 7.99 6.64 7.13
CA THR A 19 8.36 7.75 8.02
C THR A 19 7.20 8.71 8.20
N PHE A 20 6.50 9.09 7.13
CA PHE A 20 5.34 9.98 7.22
C PHE A 20 4.16 9.37 7.97
N LEU A 21 4.01 8.06 8.01
CA LEU A 21 2.97 7.40 8.83
C LEU A 21 3.13 7.76 10.31
N VAL A 22 4.33 7.70 10.86
CA VAL A 22 4.56 7.98 12.30
C VAL A 22 4.47 9.47 12.61
N PHE A 23 4.81 10.37 11.67
CA PHE A 23 4.71 11.81 11.88
C PHE A 23 3.29 12.32 12.13
N ASN A 24 2.28 11.55 11.76
CA ASN A 24 0.88 11.89 12.04
C ASN A 24 0.50 11.67 13.50
N ILE A 25 1.30 10.95 14.28
CA ILE A 25 1.07 10.68 15.71
C ILE A 25 1.64 11.86 16.51
N LYS A 26 0.74 12.69 17.07
CA LYS A 26 1.13 13.85 17.86
C LYS A 26 1.66 13.43 19.21
N VAL A 27 2.63 14.19 19.72
CA VAL A 27 3.14 14.01 21.08
C VAL A 27 2.02 14.35 22.08
N PRO A 28 1.79 13.50 23.11
CA PRO A 28 0.82 13.78 24.16
C PRO A 28 1.12 15.10 24.90
N PRO A 29 0.10 15.83 25.37
CA PRO A 29 0.31 17.11 26.06
C PRO A 29 0.83 16.97 27.49
N SER A 30 0.76 15.76 28.08
CA SER A 30 1.25 15.48 29.45
C SER A 30 2.01 14.14 29.48
N ALA A 31 2.76 13.91 30.58
CA ALA A 31 3.53 12.69 30.80
C ALA A 31 2.69 11.53 31.40
N ASP A 32 1.39 11.72 31.56
CA ASP A 32 0.50 10.73 32.16
C ASP A 32 0.10 9.65 31.15
N LEU A 33 -0.02 8.42 31.61
CA LEU A 33 -0.46 7.30 30.80
C LEU A 33 -1.86 7.54 30.18
N ALA A 34 -2.74 8.26 30.89
CA ALA A 34 -4.06 8.62 30.41
C ALA A 34 -4.02 9.48 29.14
N ALA A 35 -2.98 10.28 28.92
CA ALA A 35 -2.81 11.10 27.73
C ALA A 35 -2.54 10.29 26.45
N LEU A 36 -2.19 9.00 26.57
CA LEU A 36 -2.01 8.08 25.45
C LEU A 36 -3.35 7.48 24.95
N LEU A 37 -4.37 7.39 25.81
CA LEU A 37 -5.63 6.75 25.46
C LEU A 37 -6.32 7.36 24.22
N PRO A 38 -6.39 8.70 24.06
CA PRO A 38 -6.96 9.29 22.85
C PRO A 38 -6.19 9.01 21.56
N LEU A 39 -4.92 8.61 21.67
CA LEU A 39 -4.06 8.29 20.53
C LEU A 39 -4.20 6.84 20.05
N VAL A 40 -4.86 5.97 20.83
CA VAL A 40 -5.01 4.55 20.51
C VAL A 40 -5.59 4.30 19.11
N PRO A 41 -6.69 4.95 18.68
CA PRO A 41 -7.21 4.73 17.33
C PRO A 41 -6.23 5.12 16.24
N LEU A 42 -5.52 6.25 16.42
CA LEU A 42 -4.50 6.72 15.48
C LEU A 42 -3.29 5.76 15.44
N PHE A 43 -2.86 5.25 16.60
CA PHE A 43 -1.78 4.28 16.69
C PHE A 43 -2.14 2.95 16.04
N LEU A 44 -3.39 2.47 16.22
CA LEU A 44 -3.85 1.25 15.56
C LEU A 44 -3.91 1.42 14.03
N SER A 45 -4.40 2.57 13.54
CA SER A 45 -4.40 2.86 12.10
C SER A 45 -2.98 2.94 11.53
N TYR A 46 -2.04 3.51 12.29
CA TYR A 46 -0.62 3.53 11.95
C TYR A 46 -0.04 2.11 11.82
N VAL A 47 -0.23 1.26 12.83
CA VAL A 47 0.29 -0.12 12.82
C VAL A 47 -0.25 -0.89 11.62
N LEU A 48 -1.56 -0.79 11.35
CA LEU A 48 -2.20 -1.41 10.20
C LEU A 48 -1.55 -0.98 8.89
N SER A 49 -1.36 0.33 8.71
CA SER A 49 -0.79 0.89 7.48
C SER A 49 0.71 0.62 7.34
N PHE A 50 1.45 0.60 8.44
CA PHE A 50 2.86 0.21 8.46
C PHE A 50 3.04 -1.23 7.94
N LEU A 51 2.25 -2.17 8.46
CA LEU A 51 2.27 -3.56 8.01
C LEU A 51 1.88 -3.68 6.54
N TYR A 52 0.85 -2.94 6.11
CA TYR A 52 0.40 -2.94 4.74
C TYR A 52 1.48 -2.43 3.78
N VAL A 53 2.06 -1.27 4.05
CA VAL A 53 3.14 -0.70 3.23
C VAL A 53 4.37 -1.60 3.25
N GLY A 54 4.70 -2.21 4.40
CA GLY A 54 5.78 -3.17 4.55
C GLY A 54 5.60 -4.42 3.69
N ILE A 55 4.36 -4.95 3.60
CA ILE A 55 4.03 -6.07 2.71
C ILE A 55 4.23 -5.67 1.24
N TYR A 56 3.79 -4.45 0.85
CA TYR A 56 4.01 -3.96 -0.53
C TYR A 56 5.48 -3.81 -0.85
N TRP A 57 6.27 -3.25 0.06
CA TRP A 57 7.72 -3.14 -0.10
C TRP A 57 8.36 -4.52 -0.30
N ASN A 58 8.04 -5.49 0.56
CA ASN A 58 8.58 -6.84 0.45
C ASN A 58 8.21 -7.52 -0.88
N ASN A 59 6.93 -7.42 -1.28
CA ASN A 59 6.45 -7.98 -2.55
C ASN A 59 7.10 -7.27 -3.76
N HIS A 60 7.26 -5.94 -3.69
CA HIS A 60 7.92 -5.14 -4.71
C HIS A 60 9.40 -5.54 -4.86
N HIS A 61 10.11 -5.71 -3.73
CA HIS A 61 11.49 -6.17 -3.71
C HIS A 61 11.63 -7.52 -4.41
N HIS A 62 10.82 -8.52 -4.03
CA HIS A 62 10.87 -9.85 -4.67
C HIS A 62 10.51 -9.81 -6.16
N LEU A 63 9.52 -8.99 -6.53
CA LEU A 63 9.09 -8.83 -7.92
C LEU A 63 10.24 -8.29 -8.80
N PHE A 64 10.92 -7.25 -8.33
CA PHE A 64 12.06 -6.67 -9.06
C PHE A 64 13.28 -7.56 -9.01
N GLN A 65 13.52 -8.28 -7.91
CA GLN A 65 14.63 -9.25 -7.82
C GLN A 65 14.55 -10.33 -8.91
N ALA A 66 13.34 -10.81 -9.21
CA ALA A 66 13.09 -11.80 -10.25
C ALA A 66 13.13 -11.24 -11.68
N ALA A 67 13.15 -9.92 -11.86
CA ALA A 67 13.21 -9.25 -13.17
C ALA A 67 14.66 -8.98 -13.57
N ASP A 68 14.99 -9.18 -14.85
CA ASP A 68 16.33 -8.88 -15.39
C ASP A 68 16.43 -7.44 -15.92
N HIS A 69 15.36 -6.95 -16.56
CA HIS A 69 15.33 -5.66 -17.25
C HIS A 69 14.05 -4.89 -16.96
N VAL A 70 14.11 -3.55 -17.17
CA VAL A 70 12.95 -2.65 -17.02
C VAL A 70 12.73 -1.86 -18.30
N SER A 71 11.48 -1.76 -18.73
CA SER A 71 11.04 -0.96 -19.87
C SER A 71 10.38 0.35 -19.41
N GLY A 72 10.13 1.28 -20.34
CA GLY A 72 9.37 2.50 -20.06
C GLY A 72 7.97 2.24 -19.48
N LYS A 73 7.30 1.16 -19.96
CA LYS A 73 5.99 0.74 -19.41
C LYS A 73 6.07 0.31 -17.98
N VAL A 74 7.13 -0.43 -17.61
CA VAL A 74 7.38 -0.84 -16.22
C VAL A 74 7.63 0.37 -15.32
N LEU A 75 8.37 1.38 -15.79
CA LEU A 75 8.63 2.61 -15.03
C LEU A 75 7.33 3.36 -14.70
N TRP A 76 6.43 3.52 -15.68
CA TRP A 76 5.15 4.17 -15.46
C TRP A 76 4.21 3.36 -14.56
N ALA A 77 4.18 2.04 -14.72
CA ALA A 77 3.43 1.16 -13.83
C ALA A 77 3.95 1.21 -12.39
N ASN A 78 5.28 1.29 -12.20
CA ASN A 78 5.90 1.47 -10.90
C ASN A 78 5.51 2.82 -10.27
N LEU A 79 5.60 3.91 -11.01
CA LEU A 79 5.19 5.23 -10.52
C LEU A 79 3.69 5.26 -10.16
N HIS A 80 2.85 4.58 -10.92
CA HIS A 80 1.42 4.44 -10.63
C HIS A 80 1.19 3.74 -9.28
N LEU A 81 1.93 2.66 -8.98
CA LEU A 81 1.87 2.00 -7.68
C LEU A 81 2.32 2.93 -6.56
N LEU A 82 3.49 3.57 -6.73
CA LEU A 82 4.05 4.47 -5.73
C LEU A 82 3.15 5.68 -5.46
N PHE A 83 2.43 6.18 -6.47
CA PHE A 83 1.43 7.24 -6.31
C PHE A 83 0.33 6.84 -5.31
N TRP A 84 -0.31 5.67 -5.51
CA TRP A 84 -1.36 5.23 -4.59
C TRP A 84 -0.84 4.98 -3.18
N LEU A 85 0.33 4.36 -3.06
CA LEU A 85 0.95 4.11 -1.76
C LEU A 85 1.35 5.42 -1.04
N SER A 86 1.74 6.46 -1.77
CA SER A 86 2.09 7.76 -1.18
C SER A 86 0.93 8.48 -0.51
N LEU A 87 -0.31 8.09 -0.82
CA LEU A 87 -1.52 8.61 -0.17
C LEU A 87 -1.84 7.89 1.16
N ALA A 88 -1.19 6.74 1.44
CA ALA A 88 -1.43 5.97 2.65
C ALA A 88 -1.28 6.79 3.95
N PRO A 89 -0.25 7.63 4.15
CA PRO A 89 -0.13 8.43 5.37
C PRO A 89 -1.32 9.36 5.62
N PHE A 90 -1.84 9.99 4.56
CA PHE A 90 -2.99 10.88 4.65
C PHE A 90 -4.24 10.14 5.12
N VAL A 91 -4.62 9.06 4.43
CA VAL A 91 -5.86 8.33 4.76
C VAL A 91 -5.76 7.58 6.08
N THR A 92 -4.55 7.12 6.47
CA THR A 92 -4.27 6.53 7.77
C THR A 92 -4.55 7.51 8.90
N ALA A 93 -4.03 8.73 8.78
CA ALA A 93 -4.25 9.79 9.76
C ALA A 93 -5.74 10.17 9.83
N TRP A 94 -6.38 10.33 8.68
CA TRP A 94 -7.79 10.67 8.62
C TRP A 94 -8.68 9.61 9.27
N MET A 95 -8.44 8.33 8.97
CA MET A 95 -9.17 7.21 9.56
C MET A 95 -8.96 7.14 11.08
N GLY A 96 -7.72 7.24 11.56
CA GLY A 96 -7.40 7.16 13.00
C GLY A 96 -7.91 8.35 13.80
N GLN A 97 -7.81 9.58 13.27
CA GLN A 97 -8.31 10.80 13.94
C GLN A 97 -9.83 10.84 14.03
N ASN A 98 -10.53 10.16 13.13
CA ASN A 98 -12.01 10.08 13.13
C ASN A 98 -12.52 8.75 13.70
N HIS A 99 -11.74 8.08 14.57
CA HIS A 99 -12.16 6.88 15.30
C HIS A 99 -12.77 5.80 14.39
N PHE A 100 -12.16 5.58 13.20
CA PHE A 100 -12.62 4.61 12.21
C PHE A 100 -14.04 4.86 11.67
N SER A 101 -14.46 6.13 11.55
CA SER A 101 -15.73 6.48 10.93
C SER A 101 -15.83 5.92 9.50
N SER A 102 -17.05 5.63 9.07
CA SER A 102 -17.33 4.89 7.82
C SER A 102 -16.73 5.53 6.57
N LEU A 103 -16.82 6.86 6.40
CA LEU A 103 -16.27 7.52 5.20
C LEU A 103 -14.73 7.48 5.14
N PRO A 104 -13.97 7.86 6.18
CA PRO A 104 -12.51 7.67 6.19
C PRO A 104 -12.08 6.21 5.94
N VAL A 105 -12.78 5.23 6.52
CA VAL A 105 -12.51 3.80 6.31
C VAL A 105 -12.77 3.40 4.85
N ALA A 106 -13.86 3.87 4.25
CA ALA A 106 -14.17 3.60 2.84
C ALA A 106 -13.09 4.19 1.91
N VAL A 107 -12.67 5.44 2.14
CA VAL A 107 -11.61 6.09 1.32
C VAL A 107 -10.26 5.40 1.53
N TYR A 108 -9.93 4.99 2.75
CA TYR A 108 -8.77 4.16 3.02
C TYR A 108 -8.81 2.87 2.20
N GLY A 109 -9.94 2.14 2.23
CA GLY A 109 -10.16 0.94 1.44
C GLY A 109 -10.01 1.18 -0.08
N CYS A 110 -10.53 2.29 -0.60
CA CYS A 110 -10.36 2.66 -2.01
C CYS A 110 -8.89 2.84 -2.39
N ILE A 111 -8.08 3.49 -1.56
CA ILE A 111 -6.65 3.67 -1.83
C ILE A 111 -5.92 2.33 -1.81
N LEU A 112 -6.24 1.44 -0.87
CA LEU A 112 -5.70 0.09 -0.83
C LEU A 112 -6.08 -0.72 -2.07
N LEU A 113 -7.32 -0.61 -2.52
CA LEU A 113 -7.81 -1.25 -3.75
C LEU A 113 -7.02 -0.77 -4.98
N PHE A 114 -6.87 0.55 -5.14
CA PHE A 114 -6.14 1.11 -6.27
C PHE A 114 -4.64 0.77 -6.22
N ALA A 115 -4.04 0.71 -5.04
CA ALA A 115 -2.67 0.21 -4.88
C ALA A 115 -2.57 -1.27 -5.32
N GLY A 116 -3.55 -2.10 -4.97
CA GLY A 116 -3.63 -3.51 -5.41
C GLY A 116 -3.73 -3.63 -6.94
N ILE A 117 -4.59 -2.83 -7.56
CA ILE A 117 -4.73 -2.76 -9.02
C ILE A 117 -3.42 -2.30 -9.67
N ALA A 118 -2.79 -1.26 -9.11
CA ALA A 118 -1.52 -0.74 -9.63
C ALA A 118 -0.39 -1.78 -9.50
N TYR A 119 -0.34 -2.53 -8.42
CA TYR A 119 0.61 -3.63 -8.24
C TYR A 119 0.37 -4.74 -9.28
N PHE A 120 -0.88 -5.10 -9.53
CA PHE A 120 -1.22 -6.05 -10.58
C PHE A 120 -0.77 -5.56 -11.97
N ILE A 121 -1.01 -4.29 -12.31
CA ILE A 121 -0.56 -3.68 -13.57
C ILE A 121 0.98 -3.72 -13.68
N LEU A 122 1.70 -3.42 -12.61
CA LEU A 122 3.16 -3.50 -12.56
C LEU A 122 3.65 -4.92 -12.82
N THR A 123 3.04 -5.91 -12.15
CA THR A 123 3.34 -7.32 -12.33
C THR A 123 3.12 -7.76 -13.77
N GLN A 124 1.99 -7.39 -14.38
CA GLN A 124 1.70 -7.70 -15.78
C GLN A 124 2.66 -7.02 -16.76
N ALA A 125 3.05 -5.78 -16.49
CA ALA A 125 4.02 -5.05 -17.30
C ALA A 125 5.40 -5.74 -17.28
N LEU A 126 5.83 -6.24 -16.13
CA LEU A 126 7.08 -7.00 -15.98
C LEU A 126 7.02 -8.36 -16.67
N VAL A 127 5.93 -9.13 -16.46
CA VAL A 127 5.75 -10.45 -17.11
C VAL A 127 5.68 -10.31 -18.63
N SER A 128 4.95 -9.31 -19.15
CA SER A 128 4.84 -9.07 -20.59
C SER A 128 6.17 -8.69 -21.23
N HIS A 129 7.06 -8.06 -20.46
CA HIS A 129 8.39 -7.67 -20.94
C HIS A 129 9.38 -8.83 -20.98
N HIS A 130 9.27 -9.79 -20.05
CA HIS A 130 10.17 -10.94 -19.93
C HIS A 130 9.68 -12.20 -20.67
N GLY A 131 8.41 -12.23 -21.08
CA GLY A 131 7.77 -13.40 -21.70
C GLY A 131 7.10 -14.33 -20.66
N LYS A 132 6.09 -15.08 -21.14
CA LYS A 132 5.28 -15.96 -20.27
C LYS A 132 6.03 -17.17 -19.73
N ASP A 133 7.13 -17.56 -20.38
CA ASP A 133 7.96 -18.70 -19.98
C ASP A 133 9.19 -18.28 -19.16
N SER A 134 9.25 -17.01 -18.75
CA SER A 134 10.35 -16.47 -17.93
C SER A 134 10.32 -17.01 -16.50
N LYS A 135 11.49 -17.01 -15.85
CA LYS A 135 11.61 -17.33 -14.42
C LYS A 135 10.68 -16.45 -13.57
N LEU A 136 10.51 -15.19 -13.98
CA LEU A 136 9.59 -14.25 -13.35
C LEU A 136 8.13 -14.73 -13.44
N ALA A 137 7.66 -15.10 -14.63
CA ALA A 137 6.29 -15.60 -14.80
C ALA A 137 6.04 -16.90 -14.01
N MET A 138 7.03 -17.79 -13.95
CA MET A 138 6.95 -19.03 -13.15
C MET A 138 6.95 -18.75 -11.64
N SER A 139 7.71 -17.76 -11.17
CA SER A 139 7.78 -17.41 -9.74
C SER A 139 6.51 -16.71 -9.23
N ILE A 140 5.85 -15.92 -10.06
CA ILE A 140 4.59 -15.25 -9.73
C ILE A 140 3.43 -16.25 -9.70
N GLY A 141 3.47 -17.26 -10.59
CA GLY A 141 2.42 -18.28 -10.70
C GLY A 141 1.04 -17.68 -10.96
N ARG A 142 0.00 -18.36 -10.46
CA ARG A 142 -1.38 -17.84 -10.46
C ARG A 142 -1.55 -16.91 -9.25
N ASP A 143 -1.56 -15.60 -9.47
CA ASP A 143 -1.74 -14.60 -8.39
C ASP A 143 -3.14 -14.64 -7.77
N ARG A 144 -3.43 -15.75 -7.09
CA ARG A 144 -4.70 -15.93 -6.36
C ARG A 144 -4.80 -14.99 -5.15
N LYS A 145 -3.65 -14.64 -4.54
CA LYS A 145 -3.61 -13.78 -3.36
C LYS A 145 -3.99 -12.34 -3.72
N GLY A 146 -3.45 -11.80 -4.83
CA GLY A 146 -3.80 -10.47 -5.31
C GLY A 146 -5.28 -10.39 -5.70
N GLN A 147 -5.81 -11.40 -6.42
CA GLN A 147 -7.23 -11.46 -6.77
C GLN A 147 -8.13 -11.51 -5.53
N LEU A 148 -7.79 -12.33 -4.53
CA LEU A 148 -8.53 -12.41 -3.28
C LEU A 148 -8.52 -11.08 -2.51
N SER A 149 -7.38 -10.39 -2.48
CA SER A 149 -7.26 -9.08 -1.84
C SER A 149 -8.20 -8.04 -2.47
N ILE A 150 -8.30 -8.00 -3.81
CA ILE A 150 -9.22 -7.10 -4.51
C ILE A 150 -10.68 -7.37 -4.08
N VAL A 151 -11.09 -8.64 -4.02
CA VAL A 151 -12.45 -9.00 -3.59
C VAL A 151 -12.68 -8.58 -2.14
N ILE A 152 -11.74 -8.83 -1.24
CA ILE A 152 -11.84 -8.43 0.17
C ILE A 152 -11.99 -6.91 0.30
N TYR A 153 -11.22 -6.12 -0.45
CA TYR A 153 -11.33 -4.65 -0.42
C TYR A 153 -12.67 -4.16 -0.93
N LEU A 154 -13.19 -4.73 -2.02
CA LEU A 154 -14.52 -4.37 -2.54
C LEU A 154 -15.62 -4.66 -1.52
N VAL A 155 -15.57 -5.80 -0.86
CA VAL A 155 -16.52 -6.15 0.21
C VAL A 155 -16.39 -5.21 1.40
N ALA A 156 -15.17 -4.93 1.86
CA ALA A 156 -14.92 -4.03 2.99
C ALA A 156 -15.39 -2.59 2.72
N ILE A 157 -15.13 -2.06 1.52
CA ILE A 157 -15.61 -0.74 1.09
C ILE A 157 -17.14 -0.71 1.06
N SER A 158 -17.77 -1.73 0.49
CA SER A 158 -19.23 -1.81 0.41
C SER A 158 -19.88 -1.85 1.79
N LEU A 159 -19.32 -2.61 2.74
CA LEU A 159 -19.77 -2.67 4.13
C LEU A 159 -19.59 -1.32 4.84
N ALA A 160 -18.42 -0.68 4.68
CA ALA A 160 -18.17 0.64 5.27
C ALA A 160 -19.16 1.70 4.76
N LEU A 161 -19.47 1.68 3.45
CA LEU A 161 -20.44 2.60 2.86
C LEU A 161 -21.87 2.30 3.30
N ALA A 162 -22.25 1.02 3.46
CA ALA A 162 -23.56 0.65 3.98
C ALA A 162 -23.79 1.18 5.40
N LEU A 163 -22.75 1.23 6.23
CA LEU A 163 -22.80 1.76 7.59
C LEU A 163 -22.92 3.31 7.67
N ILE A 164 -22.76 4.04 6.56
CA ILE A 164 -22.99 5.49 6.52
C ILE A 164 -24.48 5.83 6.64
N HIS A 165 -25.36 4.90 6.27
CA HIS A 165 -26.80 5.11 6.23
C HIS A 165 -27.54 4.57 7.47
N ILE A 166 -26.82 4.06 8.48
CA ILE A 166 -27.35 3.64 9.78
C ILE A 166 -26.95 4.65 10.85
#